data_f4110d71a9b17bb702ad7404ce797876
#
_entry.id   f4110d71a9b17bb702ad7404ce797876
#
_cell.length_a   1.000
_cell.length_b   1.000
_cell.length_c   1.000
_cell.angle_alpha   90.00
_cell.angle_beta   90.00
_cell.angle_gamma   90.00
#
_symmetry.space_group_name_H-M   'P 1'
#
loop_
_entity.id
_entity.type
_entity.pdbx_description
1 polymer ?
#
loop_
_entity_poly.entity_id
_entity_poly.type
_entity_poly.pdbx_seq_one_letter_code
_entity_poly.pdbx_strand_id
1 'polypeptide(L)'
;IRDTDRSRGLGDVYKRQVLGTILVQIGTAPVVPGTLVESLAVYNAGIVTGIQCGLLCAVMISVNNIRDRKEDLTTGKRTLAVRLGEGKARAMAQSFILAAYITLPTSSRALHLNLSHTWWMWIPSILFGGYLMLLIRKTPADSRMNRVLALSSLHLFLYLATYTILPTR
;
A
#
# COMPACT_ATOMS: atom_id res chain seq x y z
N ILE A 1 -31.16 1.33 -1.85
CA ILE A 1 -29.86 0.59 -1.86
C ILE A 1 -28.94 1.35 -0.93
N ARG A 2 -28.66 0.77 0.24
CA ARG A 2 -27.90 1.42 1.31
C ARG A 2 -26.44 1.65 0.88
N ASP A 3 -25.90 2.85 1.16
CA ASP A 3 -24.48 3.25 0.90
C ASP A 3 -23.42 2.29 1.48
N THR A 4 -23.81 1.42 2.42
CA THR A 4 -22.97 0.37 2.99
C THR A 4 -22.51 -0.68 1.98
N ASP A 5 -23.25 -0.92 0.91
CA ASP A 5 -22.85 -1.86 -0.16
C ASP A 5 -21.89 -1.19 -1.14
N ARG A 6 -21.96 0.13 -1.29
CA ARG A 6 -21.09 0.89 -2.20
C ARG A 6 -19.65 0.96 -1.70
N SER A 7 -19.43 1.12 -0.39
CA SER A 7 -18.08 1.18 0.19
C SER A 7 -17.41 -0.20 0.30
N ARG A 8 -18.20 -1.28 0.50
CA ARG A 8 -17.69 -2.65 0.39
C ARG A 8 -17.29 -3.00 -1.04
N GLY A 9 -18.09 -2.58 -2.03
CA GLY A 9 -17.82 -2.82 -3.44
C GLY A 9 -16.55 -2.12 -3.93
N LEU A 10 -16.28 -0.87 -3.49
CA LEU A 10 -15.09 -0.12 -3.89
C LEU A 10 -13.79 -0.78 -3.40
N GLY A 11 -13.72 -1.20 -2.14
CA GLY A 11 -12.55 -1.88 -1.59
C GLY A 11 -12.24 -3.20 -2.30
N ASP A 12 -13.28 -3.97 -2.66
CA ASP A 12 -13.13 -5.22 -3.42
C ASP A 12 -12.78 -4.98 -4.88
N VAL A 13 -13.28 -3.90 -5.49
CA VAL A 13 -12.92 -3.50 -6.85
C VAL A 13 -11.44 -3.12 -6.93
N TYR A 14 -10.92 -2.33 -5.99
CA TYR A 14 -9.49 -1.96 -5.97
C TYR A 14 -8.58 -3.18 -5.77
N LYS A 15 -8.92 -4.09 -4.86
CA LYS A 15 -8.16 -5.34 -4.67
C LYS A 15 -8.14 -6.20 -5.94
N ARG A 16 -9.28 -6.33 -6.61
CA ARG A 16 -9.40 -7.09 -7.87
C ARG A 16 -8.66 -6.40 -9.00
N GLN A 17 -8.66 -5.06 -9.07
CA GLN A 17 -7.92 -4.32 -10.08
C GLN A 17 -6.41 -4.49 -9.92
N VAL A 18 -5.88 -4.36 -8.71
CA VAL A 18 -4.44 -4.57 -8.44
C VAL A 18 -4.04 -6.00 -8.76
N LEU A 19 -4.79 -7.00 -8.26
CA LEU A 19 -4.55 -8.40 -8.58
C LEU A 19 -4.72 -8.71 -10.07
N GLY A 20 -5.77 -8.17 -10.69
CA GLY A 20 -6.05 -8.34 -12.12
C GLY A 20 -4.95 -7.75 -13.00
N THR A 21 -4.47 -6.55 -12.68
CA THR A 21 -3.37 -5.90 -13.42
C THR A 21 -2.08 -6.71 -13.31
N ILE A 22 -1.77 -7.21 -12.12
CA ILE A 22 -0.59 -8.07 -11.91
C ILE A 22 -0.73 -9.37 -12.68
N LEU A 23 -1.89 -10.03 -12.64
CA LEU A 23 -2.14 -11.28 -13.37
C LEU A 23 -2.08 -11.09 -14.88
N VAL A 24 -2.60 -9.96 -15.40
CA VAL A 24 -2.53 -9.63 -16.83
C VAL A 24 -1.09 -9.37 -17.24
N GLN A 25 -0.31 -8.61 -16.45
CA GLN A 25 1.11 -8.37 -16.73
C GLN A 25 1.94 -9.66 -16.72
N ILE A 26 1.64 -10.58 -15.81
CA ILE A 26 2.29 -11.90 -15.77
C ILE A 26 1.87 -12.75 -16.98
N GLY A 27 0.58 -12.71 -17.36
CA GLY A 27 0.04 -13.47 -18.49
C GLY A 27 0.43 -12.93 -19.87
N THR A 28 0.79 -11.65 -19.98
CA THR A 28 1.22 -11.00 -21.22
C THR A 28 2.73 -10.82 -21.32
N ALA A 29 3.48 -11.09 -20.24
CA ALA A 29 4.94 -11.17 -20.33
C ALA A 29 5.25 -12.25 -21.38
N PRO A 30 6.10 -11.96 -22.40
CA PRO A 30 6.53 -12.97 -23.34
C PRO A 30 7.12 -14.11 -22.49
N VAL A 31 6.53 -15.31 -22.63
CA VAL A 31 7.08 -16.53 -22.05
C VAL A 31 8.38 -16.74 -22.83
N VAL A 32 9.44 -16.06 -22.38
CA VAL A 32 10.79 -16.43 -22.79
C VAL A 32 10.92 -17.87 -22.29
N PRO A 33 11.32 -18.82 -23.13
CA PRO A 33 11.56 -20.19 -22.72
C PRO A 33 12.76 -20.21 -21.75
N GLY A 34 12.52 -19.77 -20.56
CA GLY A 34 13.39 -19.85 -19.39
C GLY A 34 12.78 -20.85 -18.43
N THR A 35 13.60 -21.47 -17.65
CA THR A 35 13.24 -22.54 -16.72
C THR A 35 11.98 -22.18 -15.89
N LEU A 36 11.19 -23.19 -15.48
CA LEU A 36 10.06 -23.05 -14.55
C LEU A 36 10.40 -22.22 -13.30
N VAL A 37 11.66 -22.21 -12.89
CA VAL A 37 12.21 -21.47 -11.77
C VAL A 37 12.16 -19.94 -12.00
N GLU A 38 12.47 -19.47 -13.21
CA GLU A 38 12.40 -18.03 -13.54
C GLU A 38 10.95 -17.52 -13.59
N SER A 39 10.04 -18.34 -14.13
CA SER A 39 8.61 -18.03 -14.15
C SER A 39 8.03 -17.93 -12.72
N LEU A 40 8.45 -18.81 -11.82
CA LEU A 40 8.05 -18.78 -10.41
C LEU A 40 8.62 -17.57 -9.66
N ALA A 41 9.85 -17.16 -9.97
CA ALA A 41 10.47 -15.98 -9.37
C ALA A 41 9.72 -14.70 -9.74
N VAL A 42 9.39 -14.51 -11.02
CA VAL A 42 8.60 -13.38 -11.50
C VAL A 42 7.20 -13.36 -10.86
N TYR A 43 6.56 -14.52 -10.75
CA TYR A 43 5.26 -14.65 -10.11
C TYR A 43 5.30 -14.25 -8.63
N ASN A 44 6.29 -14.75 -7.88
CA ASN A 44 6.50 -14.39 -6.48
C ASN A 44 6.79 -12.91 -6.30
N ALA A 45 7.61 -12.31 -7.19
CA ALA A 45 7.89 -10.89 -7.20
C ALA A 45 6.60 -10.07 -7.36
N GLY A 46 5.76 -10.43 -8.31
CA GLY A 46 4.46 -9.78 -8.55
C GLY A 46 3.53 -9.86 -7.34
N ILE A 47 3.44 -11.02 -6.69
CA ILE A 47 2.62 -11.19 -5.48
C ILE A 47 3.13 -10.29 -4.35
N VAL A 48 4.41 -10.32 -4.05
CA VAL A 48 4.98 -9.55 -2.92
C VAL A 48 4.85 -8.06 -3.18
N THR A 49 5.17 -7.58 -4.38
CA THR A 49 5.00 -6.17 -4.75
C THR A 49 3.53 -5.74 -4.71
N GLY A 50 2.63 -6.62 -5.14
CA GLY A 50 1.18 -6.40 -5.05
C GLY A 50 0.67 -6.28 -3.61
N ILE A 51 1.20 -7.11 -2.70
CA ILE A 51 0.90 -7.01 -1.26
C ILE A 51 1.38 -5.67 -0.71
N GLN A 52 2.60 -5.24 -1.03
CA GLN A 52 3.17 -3.96 -0.60
C GLN A 52 2.33 -2.78 -1.10
N CYS A 53 1.98 -2.78 -2.37
CA CYS A 53 1.08 -1.78 -2.96
C CYS A 53 -0.28 -1.77 -2.24
N GLY A 54 -0.86 -2.95 -2.00
CA GLY A 54 -2.11 -3.10 -1.27
C GLY A 54 -2.05 -2.56 0.15
N LEU A 55 -0.95 -2.77 0.88
CA LEU A 55 -0.72 -2.23 2.21
C LEU A 55 -0.68 -0.69 2.19
N LEU A 56 0.04 -0.09 1.24
CA LEU A 56 0.12 1.37 1.11
C LEU A 56 -1.22 1.98 0.66
N CYS A 57 -1.99 1.30 -0.20
CA CYS A 57 -3.37 1.69 -0.51
C CYS A 57 -4.28 1.61 0.74
N ALA A 58 -4.08 0.60 1.59
CA ALA A 58 -4.84 0.44 2.83
C ALA A 58 -4.54 1.58 3.83
N VAL A 59 -3.34 2.18 3.80
CA VAL A 59 -3.03 3.41 4.57
C VAL A 59 -3.98 4.53 4.16
N MET A 60 -4.15 4.77 2.86
CA MET A 60 -5.01 5.84 2.35
C MET A 60 -6.46 5.63 2.78
N ILE A 61 -6.98 4.39 2.68
CA ILE A 61 -8.33 4.05 3.12
C ILE A 61 -8.46 4.25 4.64
N SER A 62 -7.44 3.86 5.41
CA SER A 62 -7.44 4.02 6.87
C SER A 62 -7.45 5.49 7.28
N VAL A 63 -6.64 6.33 6.63
CA VAL A 63 -6.59 7.79 6.86
C VAL A 63 -7.94 8.42 6.54
N ASN A 64 -8.57 8.04 5.43
CA ASN A 64 -9.90 8.50 5.07
C ASN A 64 -10.94 8.11 6.13
N ASN A 65 -10.94 6.86 6.57
CA ASN A 65 -11.87 6.38 7.60
C ASN A 65 -11.63 7.03 8.98
N ILE A 66 -10.39 7.39 9.32
CA ILE A 66 -10.07 8.14 10.53
C ILE A 66 -10.64 9.54 10.45
N ARG A 67 -10.48 10.22 9.30
CA ARG A 67 -11.04 11.55 9.05
C ARG A 67 -12.56 11.57 9.26
N ASP A 68 -13.23 10.61 8.63
CA ASP A 68 -14.70 10.59 8.55
C ASP A 68 -15.35 9.86 9.75
N ARG A 69 -14.56 9.40 10.72
CA ARG A 69 -15.03 8.55 11.83
C ARG A 69 -16.22 9.13 12.59
N LYS A 70 -16.24 10.45 12.84
CA LYS A 70 -17.33 11.10 13.57
C LYS A 70 -18.64 11.06 12.78
N GLU A 71 -18.57 11.33 11.49
CA GLU A 71 -19.70 11.29 10.58
C GLU A 71 -20.20 9.85 10.39
N ASP A 72 -19.28 8.90 10.21
CA ASP A 72 -19.60 7.48 10.09
C ASP A 72 -20.34 6.94 11.32
N LEU A 73 -19.98 7.41 12.52
CA LEU A 73 -20.71 7.08 13.76
C LEU A 73 -22.16 7.57 13.74
N THR A 74 -22.41 8.81 13.29
CA THR A 74 -23.76 9.39 13.25
C THR A 74 -24.63 8.77 12.16
N THR A 75 -24.03 8.36 11.04
CA THR A 75 -24.73 7.72 9.91
C THR A 75 -24.87 6.20 10.05
N GLY A 76 -24.40 5.62 11.16
CA GLY A 76 -24.48 4.18 11.42
C GLY A 76 -23.53 3.33 10.55
N LYS A 77 -22.57 3.93 9.85
CA LYS A 77 -21.53 3.21 9.11
C LYS A 77 -20.56 2.52 10.07
N ARG A 78 -20.28 1.27 9.82
CA ARG A 78 -19.36 0.46 10.65
C ARG A 78 -17.99 0.32 9.99
N THR A 79 -17.32 1.44 9.72
CA THR A 79 -15.94 1.43 9.22
C THR A 79 -14.99 0.86 10.26
N LEU A 80 -13.81 0.46 9.82
CA LEU A 80 -12.81 -0.11 10.72
C LEU A 80 -12.36 0.91 11.79
N ALA A 81 -12.28 2.20 11.43
CA ALA A 81 -11.98 3.28 12.38
C ALA A 81 -13.08 3.46 13.43
N VAL A 82 -14.35 3.25 13.06
CA VAL A 82 -15.49 3.26 14.01
C VAL A 82 -15.39 2.08 14.98
N ARG A 83 -15.11 0.88 14.45
CA ARG A 83 -15.06 -0.37 15.25
C ARG A 83 -13.89 -0.43 16.22
N LEU A 84 -12.70 -0.04 15.76
CA LEU A 84 -11.46 -0.12 16.54
C LEU A 84 -11.24 1.11 17.44
N GLY A 85 -11.90 2.21 17.13
CA GLY A 85 -11.60 3.51 17.73
C GLY A 85 -10.38 4.19 17.07
N GLU A 86 -10.25 5.49 17.30
CA GLU A 86 -9.27 6.34 16.62
C GLU A 86 -7.82 5.89 16.84
N GLY A 87 -7.46 5.60 18.09
CA GLY A 87 -6.08 5.23 18.44
C GLY A 87 -5.63 3.94 17.74
N LYS A 88 -6.45 2.89 17.79
CA LYS A 88 -6.12 1.61 17.13
C LYS A 88 -6.15 1.73 15.60
N ALA A 89 -7.06 2.55 15.04
CA ALA A 89 -7.11 2.80 13.61
C ALA A 89 -5.83 3.50 13.11
N ARG A 90 -5.30 4.47 13.89
CA ARG A 90 -4.02 5.12 13.60
C ARG A 90 -2.85 4.13 13.67
N ALA A 91 -2.79 3.32 14.73
CA ALA A 91 -1.75 2.30 14.88
C ALA A 91 -1.79 1.28 13.73
N MET A 92 -2.97 0.88 13.29
CA MET A 92 -3.15 0.00 12.15
C MET A 92 -2.66 0.64 10.85
N ALA A 93 -2.97 1.91 10.58
CA ALA A 93 -2.46 2.61 9.40
C ALA A 93 -0.92 2.68 9.40
N GLN A 94 -0.31 2.92 10.56
CA GLN A 94 1.15 2.90 10.72
C GLN A 94 1.74 1.51 10.51
N SER A 95 1.08 0.45 11.01
CA SER A 95 1.54 -0.93 10.82
C SER A 95 1.56 -1.36 9.35
N PHE A 96 0.66 -0.84 8.52
CA PHE A 96 0.67 -1.09 7.07
C PHE A 96 1.91 -0.48 6.39
N ILE A 97 2.32 0.72 6.79
CA ILE A 97 3.57 1.34 6.28
C ILE A 97 4.77 0.49 6.69
N LEU A 98 4.86 0.10 7.97
CA LEU A 98 5.95 -0.75 8.46
C LEU A 98 6.00 -2.10 7.73
N ALA A 99 4.85 -2.76 7.56
CA ALA A 99 4.77 -4.04 6.88
C ALA A 99 5.24 -3.97 5.43
N ALA A 100 4.93 -2.88 4.70
CA ALA A 100 5.43 -2.67 3.34
C ALA A 100 6.97 -2.61 3.29
N TYR A 101 7.61 -1.96 4.27
CA TYR A 101 9.07 -1.90 4.33
C TYR A 101 9.73 -3.17 4.88
N ILE A 102 9.09 -3.85 5.83
CA ILE A 102 9.60 -5.15 6.35
C ILE A 102 9.63 -6.20 5.24
N THR A 103 8.68 -6.16 4.31
CA THR A 103 8.63 -7.11 3.17
C THR A 103 9.51 -6.69 1.99
N LEU A 104 10.18 -5.53 2.04
CA LEU A 104 11.04 -5.02 0.97
C LEU A 104 12.20 -5.96 0.58
N PRO A 105 12.93 -6.60 1.52
CA PRO A 105 14.00 -7.52 1.15
C PRO A 105 13.51 -8.73 0.35
N THR A 106 12.28 -9.17 0.60
CA THR A 106 11.68 -10.31 -0.12
C THR A 106 11.37 -9.95 -1.57
N SER A 107 10.74 -8.78 -1.81
CA SER A 107 10.46 -8.30 -3.16
C SER A 107 11.74 -7.99 -3.94
N SER A 108 12.73 -7.38 -3.28
CA SER A 108 14.02 -7.07 -3.91
C SER A 108 14.75 -8.33 -4.38
N ARG A 109 14.74 -9.41 -3.57
CA ARG A 109 15.30 -10.70 -3.96
C ARG A 109 14.54 -11.31 -5.14
N ALA A 110 13.20 -11.29 -5.08
CA ALA A 110 12.35 -11.85 -6.13
C ALA A 110 12.49 -11.10 -7.46
N LEU A 111 12.77 -9.79 -7.42
CA LEU A 111 13.01 -8.95 -8.60
C LEU A 111 14.50 -8.92 -9.02
N HIS A 112 15.37 -9.72 -8.41
CA HIS A 112 16.82 -9.72 -8.64
C HIS A 112 17.47 -8.34 -8.47
N LEU A 113 16.89 -7.49 -7.63
CA LEU A 113 17.46 -6.18 -7.33
C LEU A 113 18.66 -6.31 -6.40
N ASN A 114 19.73 -5.62 -6.71
CA ASN A 114 20.93 -5.62 -5.87
C ASN A 114 20.77 -4.67 -4.69
N LEU A 115 20.04 -5.10 -3.65
CA LEU A 115 19.76 -4.28 -2.48
C LEU A 115 21.03 -3.83 -1.74
N SER A 116 22.11 -4.62 -1.79
CA SER A 116 23.40 -4.27 -1.14
C SER A 116 24.06 -3.03 -1.73
N HIS A 117 23.82 -2.71 -3.00
CA HIS A 117 24.34 -1.52 -3.67
C HIS A 117 23.30 -0.41 -3.87
N THR A 118 22.01 -0.73 -3.77
CA THR A 118 20.93 0.20 -4.10
C THR A 118 20.06 0.58 -2.90
N TRP A 119 20.38 0.10 -1.69
CA TRP A 119 19.59 0.37 -0.47
C TRP A 119 19.39 1.86 -0.20
N TRP A 120 20.37 2.70 -0.53
CA TRP A 120 20.33 4.15 -0.34
C TRP A 120 19.23 4.83 -1.16
N MET A 121 18.79 4.24 -2.28
CA MET A 121 17.70 4.75 -3.11
C MET A 121 16.34 4.66 -2.40
N TRP A 122 16.23 3.79 -1.39
CA TRP A 122 15.03 3.67 -0.55
C TRP A 122 14.98 4.70 0.57
N ILE A 123 16.09 5.37 0.90
CA ILE A 123 16.16 6.34 2.01
C ILE A 123 15.08 7.43 1.89
N PRO A 124 14.89 8.10 0.73
CA PRO A 124 13.86 9.13 0.62
C PRO A 124 12.46 8.59 0.90
N SER A 125 12.13 7.42 0.38
CA SER A 125 10.84 6.77 0.59
C SER A 125 10.64 6.35 2.05
N ILE A 126 11.67 5.79 2.70
CA ILE A 126 11.63 5.40 4.12
C ILE A 126 11.46 6.63 5.03
N LEU A 127 12.22 7.68 4.79
CA LEU A 127 12.11 8.94 5.55
C LEU A 127 10.73 9.56 5.40
N PHE A 128 10.20 9.55 4.17
CA PHE A 128 8.86 10.05 3.91
C PHE A 128 7.78 9.18 4.56
N GLY A 129 7.93 7.86 4.56
CA GLY A 129 7.06 6.94 5.29
C GLY A 129 7.07 7.20 6.80
N GLY A 130 8.25 7.42 7.38
CA GLY A 130 8.42 7.80 8.79
C GLY A 130 7.73 9.13 9.11
N TYR A 131 7.91 10.13 8.26
CA TYR A 131 7.23 11.41 8.39
C TYR A 131 5.71 11.26 8.31
N LEU A 132 5.21 10.45 7.37
CA LEU A 132 3.79 10.16 7.23
C LEU A 132 3.22 9.47 8.48
N MET A 133 3.94 8.54 9.09
CA MET A 133 3.55 7.92 10.36
C MET A 133 3.40 8.96 11.48
N LEU A 134 4.31 9.91 11.58
CA LEU A 134 4.21 11.02 12.54
C LEU A 134 2.97 11.88 12.28
N LEU A 135 2.68 12.19 11.02
CA LEU A 135 1.49 12.95 10.64
C LEU A 135 0.20 12.19 10.98
N ILE A 136 0.11 10.89 10.65
CA ILE A 136 -1.03 10.05 11.01
C ILE A 136 -1.27 10.07 12.52
N ARG A 137 -0.20 10.08 13.32
CA ARG A 137 -0.30 10.10 14.78
C ARG A 137 -0.76 11.46 15.33
N LYS A 138 -0.23 12.57 14.78
CA LYS A 138 -0.38 13.91 15.36
C LYS A 138 -1.55 14.72 14.79
N THR A 139 -1.97 14.45 13.55
CA THR A 139 -3.02 15.23 12.89
C THR A 139 -4.39 14.90 13.48
N PRO A 140 -5.19 15.88 13.89
CA PRO A 140 -6.57 15.66 14.36
C PRO A 140 -7.44 14.96 13.30
N ALA A 141 -8.42 14.17 13.77
CA ALA A 141 -9.36 13.44 12.92
C ALA A 141 -10.44 14.37 12.37
N ASP A 142 -10.09 15.23 11.46
CA ASP A 142 -10.92 16.21 10.78
C ASP A 142 -10.42 16.50 9.35
N SER A 143 -10.88 17.58 8.73
CA SER A 143 -10.49 17.99 7.36
C SER A 143 -8.97 18.14 7.16
N ARG A 144 -8.17 18.35 8.21
CA ARG A 144 -6.71 18.40 8.15
C ARG A 144 -6.09 17.08 7.71
N MET A 145 -6.80 15.94 7.92
CA MET A 145 -6.40 14.63 7.41
C MET A 145 -6.39 14.55 5.88
N ASN A 146 -7.04 15.48 5.15
CA ASN A 146 -6.97 15.52 3.69
C ASN A 146 -5.53 15.71 3.19
N ARG A 147 -4.72 16.51 3.91
CA ARG A 147 -3.29 16.66 3.61
C ARG A 147 -2.55 15.33 3.84
N VAL A 148 -2.85 14.61 4.90
CA VAL A 148 -2.25 13.31 5.19
C VAL A 148 -2.64 12.29 4.12
N LEU A 149 -3.88 12.32 3.64
CA LEU A 149 -4.36 11.49 2.55
C LEU A 149 -3.60 11.76 1.25
N ALA A 150 -3.44 13.03 0.86
CA ALA A 150 -2.66 13.41 -0.32
C ALA A 150 -1.19 13.00 -0.21
N LEU A 151 -0.58 13.17 0.96
CA LEU A 151 0.79 12.72 1.21
C LEU A 151 0.91 11.19 1.20
N SER A 152 -0.12 10.45 1.62
CA SER A 152 -0.15 8.99 1.51
C SER A 152 -0.14 8.52 0.05
N SER A 153 -0.86 9.23 -0.84
CA SER A 153 -0.84 8.96 -2.28
C SER A 153 0.54 9.24 -2.89
N LEU A 154 1.16 10.35 -2.51
CA LEU A 154 2.52 10.69 -2.94
C LEU A 154 3.54 9.66 -2.44
N HIS A 155 3.39 9.18 -1.21
CA HIS A 155 4.25 8.13 -0.65
C HIS A 155 4.15 6.82 -1.45
N LEU A 156 2.92 6.39 -1.79
CA LEU A 156 2.71 5.23 -2.66
C LEU A 156 3.39 5.42 -4.01
N PHE A 157 3.23 6.59 -4.63
CA PHE A 157 3.88 6.90 -5.91
C PHE A 157 5.40 6.82 -5.81
N LEU A 158 6.01 7.47 -4.81
CA LEU A 158 7.46 7.44 -4.59
C LEU A 158 7.98 6.02 -4.31
N TYR A 159 7.22 5.24 -3.54
CA TYR A 159 7.55 3.86 -3.26
C TYR A 159 7.60 3.02 -4.54
N LEU A 160 6.59 3.13 -5.40
CA LEU A 160 6.54 2.41 -6.68
C LEU A 160 7.57 2.93 -7.68
N ALA A 161 7.79 4.25 -7.75
CA ALA A 161 8.79 4.85 -8.61
C ALA A 161 10.21 4.36 -8.27
N THR A 162 10.50 4.07 -7.00
CA THR A 162 11.78 3.51 -6.60
C THR A 162 12.04 2.16 -7.28
N TYR A 163 11.04 1.30 -7.43
CA TYR A 163 11.18 0.02 -8.14
C TYR A 163 11.50 0.19 -9.61
N THR A 164 10.97 1.24 -10.27
CA THR A 164 11.19 1.46 -11.72
C THR A 164 12.57 2.05 -12.03
N ILE A 165 13.17 2.72 -11.04
CA ILE A 165 14.48 3.37 -11.19
C ILE A 165 15.63 2.41 -10.82
N LEU A 166 15.34 1.38 -10.01
CA LEU A 166 16.35 0.43 -9.57
C LEU A 166 16.87 -0.41 -10.75
N PRO A 167 18.20 -0.53 -10.91
CA PRO A 167 18.77 -1.39 -11.91
C PRO A 167 18.46 -2.86 -11.60
N THR A 168 17.89 -3.55 -12.58
CA THR A 168 17.81 -5.02 -12.58
C THR A 168 19.17 -5.60 -13.01
N ARG A 169 19.58 -6.73 -12.43
CA ARG A 169 20.79 -7.45 -12.83
C ARG A 169 20.56 -8.25 -14.10
#